data_bcf99e21e8c83d8374a9306a128d18f0
#
_entry.id   bcf99e21e8c83d8374a9306a128d18f0
#
_cell.length_a   1.000
_cell.length_b   1.000
_cell.length_c   1.000
_cell.angle_alpha   90.00
_cell.angle_beta   90.00
_cell.angle_gamma   90.00
#
_symmetry.space_group_name_H-M   'P 1'
#
loop_
_entity.id
_entity.type
_entity.pdbx_description
1 polymer ?
#
loop_
_entity_poly.entity_id
_entity_poly.type
_entity_poly.pdbx_seq_one_letter_code
_entity_poly.pdbx_strand_id
1 'polypeptide(L)'
;DLVMLPCYHWTRCLLVPKGHPLEALERVDIEDLARFPLVTYTFGFTGRSELDSAFSRAGLEPHIVFTAIDADVIKTYVRMGLGVGVIASMAIDEKEDTDLVKLDARHLFQSSTTKICFRRGIFLRAYMYDFMSLFAPHLTRDMVDKALTMKTQYDVDMLFSDVELPVR
;
A
#
# COMPACT_ATOMS: atom_id res chain seq x y z
N ASP A 1 21.45 -3.03 10.50
CA ASP A 1 21.93 -3.62 9.24
C ASP A 1 20.94 -4.70 8.78
N LEU A 2 20.10 -4.35 7.79
CA LEU A 2 19.03 -5.19 7.27
C LEU A 2 19.30 -5.54 5.80
N VAL A 3 18.83 -6.71 5.39
CA VAL A 3 18.60 -7.11 4.00
C VAL A 3 17.12 -7.02 3.73
N MET A 4 16.73 -6.28 2.69
CA MET A 4 15.34 -6.05 2.32
C MET A 4 15.09 -6.58 0.91
N LEU A 5 14.25 -7.61 0.80
CA LEU A 5 13.91 -8.28 -0.45
C LEU A 5 12.54 -7.78 -0.96
N PRO A 6 12.44 -7.21 -2.16
CA PRO A 6 11.17 -6.72 -2.68
C PRO A 6 10.24 -7.86 -3.04
N CYS A 7 8.95 -7.74 -2.70
CA CYS A 7 7.97 -8.80 -2.90
C CYS A 7 6.91 -8.45 -3.94
N TYR A 8 6.23 -7.31 -3.75
CA TYR A 8 5.20 -6.84 -4.67
C TYR A 8 4.96 -5.34 -4.48
N HIS A 9 4.44 -4.70 -5.51
CA HIS A 9 3.90 -3.35 -5.44
C HIS A 9 2.43 -3.38 -5.02
N TRP A 10 2.00 -2.33 -4.32
CA TRP A 10 0.60 -2.14 -4.01
C TRP A 10 0.22 -0.66 -4.11
N THR A 11 -1.05 -0.43 -4.40
CA THR A 11 -1.60 0.90 -4.64
C THR A 11 -2.66 1.24 -3.61
N ARG A 12 -3.03 2.51 -3.58
CA ARG A 12 -4.16 3.00 -2.78
C ARG A 12 -5.37 3.21 -3.65
N CYS A 13 -6.53 3.13 -3.03
CA CYS A 13 -7.80 3.50 -3.63
C CYS A 13 -8.56 4.43 -2.70
N LEU A 14 -9.54 5.10 -3.26
CA LEU A 14 -10.57 5.78 -2.48
C LEU A 14 -11.73 4.82 -2.28
N LEU A 15 -12.36 4.94 -1.12
CA LEU A 15 -13.49 4.13 -0.73
C LEU A 15 -14.64 5.03 -0.29
N VAL A 16 -15.80 4.83 -0.89
CA VAL A 16 -17.01 5.62 -0.60
C VAL A 16 -18.24 4.72 -0.49
N PRO A 17 -19.29 5.13 0.21
CA PRO A 17 -20.59 4.44 0.13
C PRO A 17 -21.17 4.58 -1.28
N LYS A 18 -22.02 3.63 -1.69
CA LYS A 18 -22.77 3.74 -2.96
C LYS A 18 -23.59 5.02 -3.00
N GLY A 19 -23.60 5.67 -4.15
CA GLY A 19 -24.30 6.95 -4.38
C GLY A 19 -23.53 8.19 -3.91
N HIS A 20 -22.28 8.04 -3.50
CA HIS A 20 -21.42 9.17 -3.14
C HIS A 20 -21.13 10.05 -4.36
N PRO A 21 -21.07 11.39 -4.22
CA PRO A 21 -20.82 12.31 -5.37
C PRO A 21 -19.55 11.98 -6.18
N LEU A 22 -18.49 11.49 -5.55
CA LEU A 22 -17.26 11.11 -6.25
C LEU A 22 -17.44 9.91 -7.21
N GLU A 23 -18.46 9.08 -7.01
CA GLU A 23 -18.78 7.94 -7.90
C GLU A 23 -19.20 8.40 -9.30
N ALA A 24 -19.75 9.61 -9.41
CA ALA A 24 -20.18 10.18 -10.68
C ALA A 24 -19.04 10.76 -11.53
N LEU A 25 -17.84 10.88 -10.96
CA LEU A 25 -16.66 11.39 -11.66
C LEU A 25 -15.97 10.25 -12.42
N GLU A 26 -15.60 10.50 -13.67
CA GLU A 26 -14.79 9.57 -14.46
C GLU A 26 -13.39 9.38 -13.82
N ARG A 27 -12.87 10.45 -13.23
CA ARG A 27 -11.59 10.48 -12.52
C ARG A 27 -11.68 11.46 -11.37
N VAL A 28 -11.24 11.06 -10.19
CA VAL A 28 -11.18 11.92 -9.02
C VAL A 28 -9.79 12.56 -8.94
N ASP A 29 -9.72 13.87 -8.95
CA ASP A 29 -8.48 14.62 -8.75
C ASP A 29 -8.30 14.99 -7.27
N ILE A 30 -7.11 15.45 -6.90
CA ILE A 30 -6.77 15.77 -5.50
C ILE A 30 -7.63 16.93 -4.95
N GLU A 31 -8.00 17.87 -5.82
CA GLU A 31 -8.86 19.00 -5.52
C GLU A 31 -10.30 18.56 -5.21
N ASP A 32 -10.78 17.52 -5.90
CA ASP A 32 -12.09 16.94 -5.62
C ASP A 32 -12.08 16.24 -4.27
N LEU A 33 -11.01 15.46 -4.01
CA LEU A 33 -10.83 14.77 -2.75
C LEU A 33 -10.72 15.73 -1.55
N ALA A 34 -10.09 16.90 -1.75
CA ALA A 34 -9.91 17.92 -0.72
C ALA A 34 -11.23 18.54 -0.21
N ARG A 35 -12.33 18.37 -0.95
CA ARG A 35 -13.66 18.87 -0.57
C ARG A 35 -14.37 17.99 0.45
N PHE A 36 -13.85 16.80 0.72
CA PHE A 36 -14.49 15.82 1.58
C PHE A 36 -13.66 15.54 2.83
N PRO A 37 -14.31 15.19 3.94
CA PRO A 37 -13.61 14.65 5.11
C PRO A 37 -13.00 13.30 4.75
N LEU A 38 -11.81 13.02 5.27
CA LEU A 38 -11.05 11.81 4.97
C LEU A 38 -10.93 10.90 6.20
N VAL A 39 -11.03 9.61 5.95
CA VAL A 39 -10.78 8.54 6.91
C VAL A 39 -9.61 7.71 6.38
N THR A 40 -8.52 7.57 7.14
CA THR A 40 -7.30 6.92 6.65
C THR A 40 -6.48 6.29 7.76
N TYR A 41 -5.28 5.81 7.41
CA TYR A 41 -4.36 5.23 8.38
C TYR A 41 -3.76 6.28 9.33
N THR A 42 -3.43 5.83 10.54
CA THR A 42 -2.74 6.64 11.54
C THR A 42 -1.36 7.08 11.03
N PHE A 43 -0.88 8.21 11.50
CA PHE A 43 0.45 8.72 11.23
C PHE A 43 1.53 7.66 11.55
N GLY A 44 2.57 7.58 10.71
CA GLY A 44 3.62 6.58 10.81
C GLY A 44 3.40 5.33 9.95
N PHE A 45 2.21 5.12 9.42
CA PHE A 45 1.96 4.09 8.41
C PHE A 45 2.28 4.61 7.00
N THR A 46 2.83 3.75 6.15
CA THR A 46 3.19 4.08 4.75
C THR A 46 2.00 4.66 3.97
N GLY A 47 0.78 4.16 4.24
CA GLY A 47 -0.44 4.67 3.63
C GLY A 47 -0.70 6.14 3.91
N ARG A 48 -0.40 6.62 5.09
CA ARG A 48 -0.61 8.01 5.51
C ARG A 48 0.42 8.96 4.91
N SER A 49 1.69 8.60 4.89
CA SER A 49 2.75 9.48 4.38
C SER A 49 2.56 9.84 2.91
N GLU A 50 2.08 8.90 2.08
CA GLU A 50 1.78 9.18 0.67
C GLU A 50 0.58 10.10 0.48
N LEU A 51 -0.45 9.99 1.33
CA LEU A 51 -1.57 10.91 1.34
C LEU A 51 -1.09 12.34 1.63
N ASP A 52 -0.36 12.52 2.73
CA ASP A 52 0.17 13.83 3.13
C ASP A 52 1.08 14.42 2.05
N SER A 53 1.92 13.59 1.41
CA SER A 53 2.78 14.01 0.30
C SER A 53 1.99 14.43 -0.95
N ALA A 54 0.91 13.71 -1.29
CA ALA A 54 0.08 14.05 -2.45
C ALA A 54 -0.61 15.40 -2.25
N PHE A 55 -1.20 15.64 -1.08
CA PHE A 55 -1.81 16.92 -0.75
C PHE A 55 -0.79 18.06 -0.72
N SER A 56 0.37 17.84 -0.11
CA SER A 56 1.46 18.84 -0.06
C SER A 56 1.95 19.22 -1.46
N ARG A 57 2.10 18.27 -2.40
CA ARG A 57 2.47 18.55 -3.79
C ARG A 57 1.45 19.41 -4.53
N ALA A 58 0.16 19.29 -4.17
CA ALA A 58 -0.91 20.11 -4.71
C ALA A 58 -1.08 21.46 -3.99
N GLY A 59 -0.32 21.72 -2.92
CA GLY A 59 -0.49 22.91 -2.10
C GLY A 59 -1.78 22.92 -1.27
N LEU A 60 -2.33 21.74 -0.99
CA LEU A 60 -3.56 21.53 -0.25
C LEU A 60 -3.29 20.84 1.10
N GLU A 61 -4.24 20.93 2.01
CA GLU A 61 -4.25 20.22 3.28
C GLU A 61 -5.41 19.21 3.33
N PRO A 62 -5.16 17.94 3.73
CA PRO A 62 -6.22 16.95 3.84
C PRO A 62 -7.07 17.22 5.09
N HIS A 63 -8.39 17.24 4.93
CA HIS A 63 -9.33 17.31 6.07
C HIS A 63 -9.54 15.92 6.67
N ILE A 64 -8.61 15.46 7.51
CA ILE A 64 -8.67 14.15 8.14
C ILE A 64 -9.52 14.20 9.41
N VAL A 65 -10.63 13.49 9.41
CA VAL A 65 -11.58 13.45 10.53
C VAL A 65 -11.43 12.20 11.39
N PHE A 66 -10.83 11.14 10.86
CA PHE A 66 -10.61 9.91 11.61
C PHE A 66 -9.40 9.13 11.08
N THR A 67 -8.66 8.49 11.99
CA THR A 67 -7.55 7.60 11.63
C THR A 67 -7.63 6.27 12.38
N ALA A 68 -7.21 5.19 11.73
CA ALA A 68 -7.12 3.85 12.32
C ALA A 68 -5.87 3.13 11.85
N ILE A 69 -5.50 2.07 12.56
CA ILE A 69 -4.38 1.19 12.19
C ILE A 69 -4.82 0.06 11.24
N ASP A 70 -6.12 -0.15 11.12
CA ASP A 70 -6.74 -1.28 10.43
C ASP A 70 -7.72 -0.80 9.36
N ALA A 71 -7.71 -1.46 8.18
CA ALA A 71 -8.56 -1.10 7.06
C ALA A 71 -10.04 -1.42 7.32
N ASP A 72 -10.36 -2.47 8.09
CA ASP A 72 -11.77 -2.84 8.36
C ASP A 72 -12.43 -1.80 9.27
N VAL A 73 -11.64 -1.22 10.19
CA VAL A 73 -12.12 -0.08 10.99
C VAL A 73 -12.39 1.12 10.06
N ILE A 74 -11.49 1.44 9.14
CA ILE A 74 -11.69 2.53 8.17
C ILE A 74 -12.95 2.27 7.33
N LYS A 75 -13.13 1.05 6.78
CA LYS A 75 -14.32 0.66 6.02
C LYS A 75 -15.61 0.88 6.83
N THR A 76 -15.57 0.53 8.11
CA THR A 76 -16.72 0.72 9.00
C THR A 76 -17.12 2.20 9.10
N TYR A 77 -16.18 3.10 9.32
CA TYR A 77 -16.48 4.53 9.41
C TYR A 77 -16.86 5.16 8.07
N VAL A 78 -16.34 4.64 6.95
CA VAL A 78 -16.80 5.02 5.60
C VAL A 78 -18.28 4.61 5.41
N ARG A 79 -18.66 3.40 5.81
CA ARG A 79 -20.08 2.94 5.79
C ARG A 79 -21.00 3.84 6.59
N MET A 80 -20.50 4.36 7.71
CA MET A 80 -21.23 5.31 8.55
C MET A 80 -21.31 6.73 7.96
N GLY A 81 -20.70 6.97 6.79
CA GLY A 81 -20.71 8.27 6.13
C GLY A 81 -19.78 9.32 6.77
N LEU A 82 -18.80 8.90 7.58
CA LEU A 82 -17.90 9.83 8.25
C LEU A 82 -16.97 10.58 7.27
N GLY A 83 -16.65 9.95 6.13
CA GLY A 83 -15.82 10.55 5.10
C GLY A 83 -15.39 9.55 4.03
N VAL A 84 -14.54 10.01 3.12
CA VAL A 84 -13.92 9.21 2.07
C VAL A 84 -12.77 8.40 2.65
N GLY A 85 -12.77 7.10 2.46
CA GLY A 85 -11.69 6.22 2.86
C GLY A 85 -10.50 6.32 1.92
N VAL A 86 -9.27 6.39 2.46
CA VAL A 86 -8.04 6.23 1.69
C VAL A 86 -7.29 5.03 2.25
N ILE A 87 -7.32 3.91 1.55
CA ILE A 87 -6.80 2.62 2.01
C ILE A 87 -6.00 1.89 0.93
N ALA A 88 -5.30 0.83 1.32
CA ALA A 88 -4.66 -0.08 0.38
C ALA A 88 -5.71 -0.78 -0.49
N SER A 89 -5.50 -0.80 -1.81
CA SER A 89 -6.44 -1.40 -2.77
C SER A 89 -6.73 -2.87 -2.48
N MET A 90 -5.73 -3.60 -1.97
CA MET A 90 -5.85 -5.01 -1.61
C MET A 90 -6.65 -5.30 -0.34
N ALA A 91 -7.00 -4.26 0.44
CA ALA A 91 -7.79 -4.41 1.66
C ALA A 91 -9.29 -4.50 1.38
N ILE A 92 -9.72 -4.35 0.13
CA ILE A 92 -11.11 -4.44 -0.28
C ILE A 92 -11.40 -5.86 -0.76
N ASP A 93 -12.41 -6.48 -0.18
CA ASP A 93 -13.00 -7.72 -0.66
C ASP A 93 -14.29 -7.38 -1.45
N GLU A 94 -14.25 -7.55 -2.76
CA GLU A 94 -15.39 -7.24 -3.65
C GLU A 94 -16.65 -8.08 -3.35
N LYS A 95 -16.50 -9.21 -2.64
CA LYS A 95 -17.64 -10.07 -2.26
C LYS A 95 -18.28 -9.64 -0.95
N GLU A 96 -17.49 -9.11 -0.02
CA GLU A 96 -17.97 -8.72 1.30
C GLU A 96 -18.28 -7.21 1.36
N ASP A 97 -17.49 -6.38 0.69
CA ASP A 97 -17.61 -4.92 0.70
C ASP A 97 -18.59 -4.40 -0.37
N THR A 98 -19.68 -5.14 -0.64
CA THR A 98 -20.63 -4.86 -1.73
C THR A 98 -21.41 -3.56 -1.59
N ASP A 99 -21.44 -2.96 -0.42
CA ASP A 99 -22.10 -1.69 -0.09
C ASP A 99 -21.18 -0.48 -0.29
N LEU A 100 -19.90 -0.72 -0.56
CA LEU A 100 -18.89 0.29 -0.81
C LEU A 100 -18.48 0.31 -2.29
N VAL A 101 -17.99 1.47 -2.74
CA VAL A 101 -17.45 1.67 -4.07
C VAL A 101 -15.97 2.00 -3.98
N LYS A 102 -15.16 1.20 -4.66
CA LYS A 102 -13.73 1.41 -4.84
C LYS A 102 -13.50 2.32 -6.05
N LEU A 103 -12.89 3.48 -5.84
CA LEU A 103 -12.51 4.40 -6.89
C LEU A 103 -10.99 4.34 -7.10
N ASP A 104 -10.57 4.36 -8.36
CA ASP A 104 -9.13 4.33 -8.71
C ASP A 104 -8.44 5.64 -8.28
N ALA A 105 -7.33 5.48 -7.57
CA ALA A 105 -6.50 6.59 -7.08
C ALA A 105 -5.00 6.39 -7.40
N ARG A 106 -4.66 5.49 -8.33
CA ARG A 106 -3.26 5.20 -8.69
C ARG A 106 -2.52 6.41 -9.24
N HIS A 107 -3.23 7.35 -9.85
CA HIS A 107 -2.68 8.60 -10.37
C HIS A 107 -2.43 9.66 -9.28
N LEU A 108 -3.09 9.53 -8.12
CA LEU A 108 -2.93 10.46 -7.00
C LEU A 108 -1.74 10.07 -6.09
N PHE A 109 -1.53 8.77 -5.91
CA PHE A 109 -0.58 8.23 -4.95
C PHE A 109 0.45 7.34 -5.63
N GLN A 110 1.70 7.49 -5.22
CA GLN A 110 2.74 6.58 -5.66
C GLN A 110 2.50 5.17 -5.10
N SER A 111 2.85 4.15 -5.89
CA SER A 111 2.83 2.77 -5.42
C SER A 111 3.84 2.56 -4.30
N SER A 112 3.51 1.68 -3.39
CA SER A 112 4.42 1.24 -2.33
C SER A 112 4.90 -0.18 -2.61
N THR A 113 6.10 -0.52 -2.12
CA THR A 113 6.65 -1.86 -2.27
C THR A 113 6.69 -2.56 -0.92
N THR A 114 6.07 -3.73 -0.83
CA THR A 114 6.24 -4.63 0.31
C THR A 114 7.56 -5.36 0.18
N LYS A 115 8.34 -5.40 1.25
CA LYS A 115 9.63 -6.08 1.31
C LYS A 115 9.66 -7.05 2.50
N ILE A 116 10.26 -8.22 2.32
CA ILE A 116 10.66 -9.09 3.43
C ILE A 116 12.00 -8.60 3.94
N CYS A 117 12.11 -8.40 5.26
CA CYS A 117 13.31 -7.87 5.88
C CYS A 117 13.86 -8.82 6.94
N PHE A 118 15.17 -8.98 6.97
CA PHE A 118 15.86 -9.71 8.05
C PHE A 118 17.25 -9.12 8.31
N ARG A 119 17.82 -9.46 9.45
CA ARG A 119 19.16 -9.00 9.82
C ARG A 119 20.22 -9.66 8.92
N ARG A 120 21.19 -8.87 8.47
CA ARG A 120 22.35 -9.38 7.75
C ARG A 120 23.10 -10.41 8.63
N GLY A 121 23.54 -11.49 7.99
CA GLY A 121 24.25 -12.58 8.69
C GLY A 121 23.36 -13.55 9.49
N ILE A 122 22.03 -13.42 9.40
CA ILE A 122 21.13 -14.41 9.98
C ILE A 122 21.25 -15.76 9.25
N PHE A 123 21.17 -16.83 10.00
CA PHE A 123 21.02 -18.16 9.42
C PHE A 123 19.55 -18.43 9.07
N LEU A 124 19.23 -18.53 7.78
CA LEU A 124 17.89 -18.83 7.31
C LEU A 124 17.63 -20.35 7.37
N ARG A 125 16.53 -20.72 8.02
CA ARG A 125 16.05 -22.12 8.08
C ARG A 125 15.23 -22.45 6.83
N ALA A 126 15.10 -23.73 6.49
CA ALA A 126 14.38 -24.19 5.30
C ALA A 126 12.97 -23.59 5.18
N TYR A 127 12.17 -23.62 6.26
CA TYR A 127 10.81 -23.07 6.26
C TYR A 127 10.75 -21.55 5.94
N MET A 128 11.83 -20.79 6.19
CA MET A 128 11.88 -19.37 5.85
C MET A 128 12.00 -19.18 4.32
N TYR A 129 12.77 -20.03 3.64
CA TYR A 129 12.82 -20.04 2.17
C TYR A 129 11.47 -20.47 1.58
N ASP A 130 10.84 -21.50 2.16
CA ASP A 130 9.53 -21.96 1.72
C ASP A 130 8.49 -20.84 1.86
N PHE A 131 8.48 -20.14 3.00
CA PHE A 131 7.62 -18.97 3.19
C PHE A 131 7.89 -17.89 2.15
N MET A 132 9.15 -17.53 1.91
CA MET A 132 9.52 -16.48 0.94
C MET A 132 9.07 -16.86 -0.48
N SER A 133 9.27 -18.12 -0.89
CA SER A 133 8.82 -18.62 -2.19
C SER A 133 7.31 -18.61 -2.36
N LEU A 134 6.54 -18.92 -1.31
CA LEU A 134 5.07 -18.88 -1.31
C LEU A 134 4.55 -17.44 -1.34
N PHE A 135 5.19 -16.56 -0.59
CA PHE A 135 4.79 -15.15 -0.48
C PHE A 135 5.12 -14.34 -1.73
N ALA A 136 6.29 -14.57 -2.31
CA ALA A 136 6.82 -13.89 -3.50
C ALA A 136 7.63 -14.90 -4.34
N PRO A 137 7.03 -15.54 -5.37
CA PRO A 137 7.62 -16.66 -6.11
C PRO A 137 8.98 -16.38 -6.77
N HIS A 138 9.31 -15.13 -7.07
CA HIS A 138 10.61 -14.71 -7.58
C HIS A 138 11.73 -14.78 -6.53
N LEU A 139 11.38 -14.83 -5.24
CA LEU A 139 12.34 -15.03 -4.14
C LEU A 139 12.73 -16.51 -4.03
N THR A 140 13.34 -17.02 -5.07
CA THR A 140 13.90 -18.38 -5.06
C THR A 140 15.05 -18.47 -4.06
N ARG A 141 15.38 -19.69 -3.62
CA ARG A 141 16.49 -19.91 -2.70
C ARG A 141 17.81 -19.32 -3.23
N ASP A 142 18.10 -19.51 -4.51
CA ASP A 142 19.30 -18.97 -5.15
C ASP A 142 19.34 -17.43 -5.10
N MET A 143 18.22 -16.76 -5.38
CA MET A 143 18.12 -15.30 -5.31
C MET A 143 18.30 -14.77 -3.88
N VAL A 144 17.70 -15.44 -2.91
CA VAL A 144 17.85 -15.09 -1.49
C VAL A 144 19.29 -15.28 -1.02
N ASP A 145 19.92 -16.43 -1.35
CA ASP A 145 21.31 -16.71 -1.00
C ASP A 145 22.27 -15.69 -1.64
N LYS A 146 22.07 -15.30 -2.89
CA LYS A 146 22.83 -14.22 -3.54
C LYS A 146 22.67 -12.89 -2.79
N ALA A 147 21.43 -12.50 -2.45
CA ALA A 147 21.17 -11.27 -1.72
C ALA A 147 21.84 -11.23 -0.35
N LEU A 148 21.93 -12.39 0.35
CA LEU A 148 22.63 -12.51 1.63
C LEU A 148 24.14 -12.27 1.55
N THR A 149 24.76 -12.54 0.41
CA THR A 149 26.20 -12.33 0.20
C THR A 149 26.55 -10.87 -0.10
N MET A 150 25.57 -10.05 -0.47
CA MET A 150 25.75 -8.65 -0.85
C MET A 150 26.03 -7.78 0.37
N LYS A 151 26.94 -6.81 0.22
CA LYS A 151 27.39 -5.96 1.33
C LYS A 151 26.45 -4.80 1.63
N THR A 152 25.79 -4.26 0.61
CA THR A 152 24.92 -3.08 0.74
C THR A 152 23.50 -3.39 0.28
N GLN A 153 22.54 -2.58 0.74
CA GLN A 153 21.17 -2.67 0.23
C GLN A 153 21.10 -2.25 -1.25
N TYR A 154 21.97 -1.35 -1.68
CA TYR A 154 22.05 -0.96 -3.08
C TYR A 154 22.39 -2.15 -4.00
N ASP A 155 23.33 -3.00 -3.59
CA ASP A 155 23.68 -4.21 -4.36
C ASP A 155 22.48 -5.18 -4.41
N VAL A 156 21.73 -5.30 -3.32
CA VAL A 156 20.50 -6.10 -3.28
C VAL A 156 19.43 -5.50 -4.20
N ASP A 157 19.21 -4.19 -4.17
CA ASP A 157 18.23 -3.53 -5.03
C ASP A 157 18.60 -3.70 -6.52
N MET A 158 19.89 -3.64 -6.86
CA MET A 158 20.39 -3.92 -8.21
C MET A 158 20.18 -5.37 -8.66
N LEU A 159 20.29 -6.35 -7.74
CA LEU A 159 19.99 -7.75 -8.05
C LEU A 159 18.54 -7.96 -8.50
N PHE A 160 17.63 -7.14 -7.99
CA PHE A 160 16.20 -7.21 -8.27
C PHE A 160 15.72 -6.17 -9.30
N SER A 161 16.62 -5.37 -9.90
CA SER A 161 16.24 -4.28 -10.83
C SER A 161 15.48 -4.76 -12.06
N ASP A 162 15.81 -5.95 -12.54
CA ASP A 162 15.21 -6.55 -13.75
C ASP A 162 14.03 -7.51 -13.42
N VAL A 163 13.69 -7.64 -12.14
CA VAL A 163 12.58 -8.47 -11.70
C VAL A 163 11.28 -7.66 -11.73
N GLU A 164 10.36 -8.06 -12.60
CA GLU A 164 9.02 -7.47 -12.63
C GLU A 164 8.23 -7.93 -11.40
N LEU A 165 7.95 -6.98 -10.50
CA LEU A 165 7.20 -7.27 -9.29
C LEU A 165 5.69 -7.24 -9.58
N PRO A 166 4.91 -8.21 -9.05
CA PRO A 166 3.47 -8.17 -9.20
C PRO A 166 2.87 -6.95 -8.49
N VAL A 167 1.76 -6.43 -9.01
CA VAL A 167 0.96 -5.37 -8.40
C VAL A 167 -0.27 -5.99 -7.74
N ARG A 168 -0.54 -5.64 -6.49
CA ARG A 168 -1.68 -6.10 -5.70
C ARG A 168 -2.62 -4.97 -5.29
#